data_5310c23344aa1332e657f454efcf5dec
#
_entry.id   5310c23344aa1332e657f454efcf5dec
#
_cell.length_a   1.000
_cell.length_b   1.000
_cell.length_c   1.000
_cell.angle_alpha   90.00
_cell.angle_beta   90.00
_cell.angle_gamma   90.00
#
_symmetry.space_group_name_H-M   'P 1'
#
loop_
_entity.id
_entity.type
_entity.pdbx_description
1 polymer ?
#
loop_
_entity_poly.entity_id
_entity_poly.type
_entity_poly.pdbx_seq_one_letter_code
_entity_poly.pdbx_strand_id
1 'polypeptide(L)'
;MKVEQSQVTKLVITDVERHDPIHVYLEDYGDNQNGRVTISEWGNSWSCFWGSMDSPLIEFIQRINNHYWIGKLAPNLIYEIDADNDANAEYAKKQVIKLRKDDEIDKNEARDYWDLIESSDNVKDECCISFIGGKLTTLFDDAWHSDWPTIPNSKYLRMESRLNAVREALKQIKVE
;
A
#
# COMPACT_ATOMS: atom_id res chain seq x y z
N MET A 1 -7.11 -36.36 20.59
CA MET A 1 -7.49 -34.95 20.31
C MET A 1 -7.84 -34.33 21.66
N LYS A 2 -7.24 -33.20 22.01
CA LYS A 2 -7.57 -32.38 23.20
C LYS A 2 -8.25 -31.12 22.72
N VAL A 3 -9.37 -30.72 23.31
CA VAL A 3 -10.11 -29.50 23.00
C VAL A 3 -10.06 -28.60 24.21
N GLU A 4 -9.61 -27.37 24.02
CA GLU A 4 -9.60 -26.32 25.04
C GLU A 4 -10.47 -25.15 24.55
N GLN A 5 -11.27 -24.61 25.47
CA GLN A 5 -12.09 -23.43 25.21
C GLN A 5 -11.45 -22.23 25.89
N SER A 6 -11.30 -21.13 25.16
CA SER A 6 -10.79 -19.85 25.64
C SER A 6 -11.78 -18.72 25.39
N GLN A 7 -11.58 -17.60 26.07
CA GLN A 7 -12.33 -16.37 25.84
C GLN A 7 -11.45 -15.40 25.07
N VAL A 8 -12.06 -14.59 24.21
CA VAL A 8 -11.39 -13.52 23.48
C VAL A 8 -12.07 -12.17 23.75
N THR A 9 -11.31 -11.11 23.83
CA THR A 9 -11.87 -9.76 23.89
C THR A 9 -12.36 -9.37 22.51
N LYS A 10 -13.66 -9.10 22.38
CA LYS A 10 -14.26 -8.61 21.13
C LYS A 10 -14.71 -7.17 21.30
N LEU A 11 -14.32 -6.32 20.33
CA LEU A 11 -14.81 -4.96 20.19
C LEU A 11 -15.62 -4.83 18.90
N VAL A 12 -16.60 -3.96 18.94
CA VAL A 12 -17.34 -3.49 17.75
C VAL A 12 -17.23 -1.97 17.72
N ILE A 13 -16.59 -1.44 16.70
CA ILE A 13 -16.34 -0.01 16.52
C ILE A 13 -17.30 0.45 15.43
N THR A 14 -18.18 1.37 15.77
CA THR A 14 -19.17 1.98 14.86
C THR A 14 -18.90 3.46 14.69
N ASP A 15 -19.61 4.07 13.76
CA ASP A 15 -19.60 5.52 13.51
C ASP A 15 -18.21 6.07 13.11
N VAL A 16 -17.39 5.24 12.47
CA VAL A 16 -16.12 5.65 11.86
C VAL A 16 -16.38 6.11 10.43
N GLU A 17 -15.98 7.33 10.10
CA GLU A 17 -16.20 7.90 8.76
C GLU A 17 -15.65 6.99 7.67
N ARG A 18 -16.48 6.69 6.66
CA ARG A 18 -16.16 5.82 5.49
C ARG A 18 -15.82 4.37 5.83
N HIS A 19 -16.19 3.91 7.02
CA HIS A 19 -16.04 2.52 7.42
C HIS A 19 -17.39 1.92 7.83
N ASP A 20 -17.58 0.65 7.47
CA ASP A 20 -18.60 -0.19 8.07
C ASP A 20 -18.19 -0.57 9.51
N PRO A 21 -19.07 -1.15 10.31
CA PRO A 21 -18.70 -1.61 11.66
C PRO A 21 -17.43 -2.48 11.63
N ILE A 22 -16.40 -2.03 12.35
CA ILE A 22 -15.13 -2.73 12.48
C ILE A 22 -15.20 -3.65 13.69
N HIS A 23 -14.99 -4.93 13.48
CA HIS A 23 -14.92 -5.93 14.53
C HIS A 23 -13.45 -6.24 14.81
N VAL A 24 -13.06 -6.19 16.09
CA VAL A 24 -11.71 -6.49 16.53
C VAL A 24 -11.77 -7.63 17.54
N TYR A 25 -10.94 -8.62 17.35
CA TYR A 25 -10.77 -9.74 18.27
C TYR A 25 -9.34 -9.74 18.77
N LEU A 26 -9.17 -9.71 20.08
CA LEU A 26 -7.88 -9.71 20.75
C LEU A 26 -7.70 -11.02 21.51
N GLU A 27 -6.68 -11.76 21.16
CA GLU A 27 -6.24 -12.97 21.84
C GLU A 27 -4.88 -12.68 22.50
N ASP A 28 -4.90 -12.38 23.80
CA ASP A 28 -3.70 -12.25 24.60
C ASP A 28 -3.45 -13.60 25.28
N TYR A 29 -2.29 -14.20 25.00
CA TYR A 29 -1.97 -15.54 25.53
C TYR A 29 -1.24 -15.49 26.89
N GLY A 30 -1.14 -14.29 27.46
CA GLY A 30 -0.49 -14.05 28.75
C GLY A 30 1.03 -13.90 28.66
N ASP A 31 1.63 -13.63 29.81
CA ASP A 31 3.08 -13.45 29.99
C ASP A 31 3.70 -12.30 29.17
N ASN A 32 2.88 -11.39 28.61
CA ASN A 32 3.29 -10.26 27.79
C ASN A 32 4.18 -10.65 26.59
N GLN A 33 4.10 -11.89 26.13
CA GLN A 33 5.03 -12.39 25.12
C GLN A 33 4.39 -12.66 23.78
N ASN A 34 3.13 -13.11 23.75
CA ASN A 34 2.50 -13.44 22.49
C ASN A 34 1.01 -13.07 22.47
N GLY A 35 0.52 -12.79 21.27
CA GLY A 35 -0.88 -12.44 21.09
C GLY A 35 -1.24 -12.37 19.61
N ARG A 36 -2.54 -12.37 19.37
CA ARG A 36 -3.12 -12.25 18.03
C ARG A 36 -4.16 -11.15 18.01
N VAL A 37 -4.17 -10.42 16.90
CA VAL A 37 -5.26 -9.51 16.56
C VAL A 37 -5.90 -9.94 15.26
N THR A 38 -7.21 -10.01 15.27
CA THR A 38 -8.01 -10.17 14.06
C THR A 38 -8.94 -8.98 13.92
N ILE A 39 -8.90 -8.32 12.78
CA ILE A 39 -9.76 -7.19 12.42
C ILE A 39 -10.63 -7.63 11.27
N SER A 40 -11.94 -7.41 11.34
CA SER A 40 -12.84 -7.66 10.21
C SER A 40 -13.77 -6.49 9.94
N GLU A 41 -14.04 -6.22 8.67
CA GLU A 41 -14.96 -5.21 8.18
C GLU A 41 -15.58 -5.73 6.90
N TRP A 42 -16.92 -5.76 6.84
CA TRP A 42 -17.68 -6.11 5.64
C TRP A 42 -17.20 -7.39 4.93
N GLY A 43 -17.08 -8.50 5.66
CA GLY A 43 -16.65 -9.78 5.11
C GLY A 43 -15.15 -9.94 4.82
N ASN A 44 -14.38 -8.86 4.87
CA ASN A 44 -12.92 -8.93 4.86
C ASN A 44 -12.38 -9.17 6.26
N SER A 45 -11.28 -9.89 6.36
CA SER A 45 -10.62 -10.16 7.63
C SER A 45 -9.11 -10.13 7.47
N TRP A 46 -8.44 -9.52 8.43
CA TRP A 46 -6.98 -9.44 8.54
C TRP A 46 -6.56 -9.90 9.91
N SER A 47 -5.59 -10.76 9.97
CA SER A 47 -5.11 -11.32 11.23
C SER A 47 -3.58 -11.34 11.27
N CYS A 48 -3.02 -11.03 12.41
CA CYS A 48 -1.58 -11.19 12.64
C CYS A 48 -1.32 -11.70 14.05
N PHE A 49 -0.23 -12.43 14.19
CA PHE A 49 0.26 -13.00 15.42
C PHE A 49 1.65 -12.45 15.71
N TRP A 50 1.89 -12.10 16.95
CA TRP A 50 3.22 -11.79 17.48
C TRP A 50 3.64 -12.88 18.47
N GLY A 51 4.77 -13.51 18.19
CA GLY A 51 5.34 -14.57 19.02
C GLY A 51 6.24 -14.06 20.15
N SER A 52 6.57 -12.77 20.12
CA SER A 52 7.37 -12.11 21.16
C SER A 52 7.00 -10.63 21.21
N MET A 53 6.41 -10.23 22.31
CA MET A 53 6.11 -8.85 22.69
C MET A 53 6.77 -8.59 24.04
N ASP A 54 7.05 -7.33 24.36
CA ASP A 54 7.66 -6.91 25.63
C ASP A 54 6.65 -6.24 26.57
N SER A 55 5.36 -6.30 26.21
CA SER A 55 4.24 -5.68 26.93
C SER A 55 2.92 -6.39 26.61
N PRO A 56 1.86 -6.15 27.37
CA PRO A 56 0.53 -6.63 27.06
C PRO A 56 0.10 -6.24 25.65
N LEU A 57 -0.70 -7.08 25.01
CA LEU A 57 -1.11 -6.93 23.59
C LEU A 57 -1.66 -5.53 23.28
N ILE A 58 -2.50 -4.96 24.14
CA ILE A 58 -3.11 -3.63 23.94
C ILE A 58 -2.04 -2.53 23.94
N GLU A 59 -1.11 -2.56 24.90
CA GLU A 59 -0.02 -1.59 24.99
C GLU A 59 0.93 -1.72 23.78
N PHE A 60 1.23 -2.94 23.39
CA PHE A 60 2.06 -3.21 22.21
C PHE A 60 1.44 -2.62 20.95
N ILE A 61 0.13 -2.83 20.71
CA ILE A 61 -0.58 -2.29 19.55
C ILE A 61 -0.57 -0.76 19.55
N GLN A 62 -0.69 -0.13 20.70
CA GLN A 62 -0.67 1.33 20.78
C GLN A 62 0.70 1.93 20.45
N ARG A 63 1.77 1.18 20.65
CA ARG A 63 3.15 1.62 20.44
C ARG A 63 3.67 1.42 19.01
N ILE A 64 3.26 0.35 18.34
CA ILE A 64 3.71 0.06 16.97
C ILE A 64 3.13 1.08 15.99
N ASN A 65 3.88 1.43 14.92
CA ASN A 65 3.39 2.31 13.86
C ASN A 65 2.50 1.57 12.84
N ASN A 66 1.74 2.32 12.05
CA ASN A 66 0.84 1.76 11.05
C ASN A 66 1.56 0.95 9.99
N HIS A 67 2.70 1.43 9.50
CA HIS A 67 3.47 0.74 8.47
C HIS A 67 3.86 -0.68 8.90
N TYR A 68 4.41 -0.81 10.09
CA TYR A 68 4.73 -2.13 10.67
C TYR A 68 3.50 -3.01 10.82
N TRP A 69 2.40 -2.42 11.34
CA TRP A 69 1.18 -3.19 11.58
C TRP A 69 0.52 -3.64 10.28
N ILE A 70 0.44 -2.74 9.26
CA ILE A 70 -0.05 -3.09 7.93
C ILE A 70 0.81 -4.18 7.30
N GLY A 71 2.14 -4.09 7.41
CA GLY A 71 3.05 -5.12 6.91
C GLY A 71 2.82 -6.50 7.54
N LYS A 72 2.27 -6.58 8.76
CA LYS A 72 1.89 -7.84 9.41
C LYS A 72 0.50 -8.33 8.98
N LEU A 73 -0.47 -7.43 8.83
CA LEU A 73 -1.86 -7.76 8.49
C LEU A 73 -2.07 -8.02 6.99
N ALA A 74 -1.37 -7.28 6.16
CA ALA A 74 -1.51 -7.29 4.71
C ALA A 74 -0.14 -7.06 4.02
N PRO A 75 0.76 -8.04 4.04
CA PRO A 75 2.17 -7.86 3.63
C PRO A 75 2.36 -7.43 2.18
N ASN A 76 1.38 -7.67 1.31
CA ASN A 76 1.42 -7.26 -0.09
C ASN A 76 0.80 -5.86 -0.33
N LEU A 77 0.33 -5.18 0.72
CA LEU A 77 -0.28 -3.88 0.61
C LEU A 77 0.79 -2.80 0.73
N ILE A 78 1.18 -2.23 -0.42
CA ILE A 78 2.20 -1.18 -0.51
C ILE A 78 1.56 0.21 -0.43
N TYR A 79 2.31 1.19 0.08
CA TYR A 79 1.86 2.57 0.28
C TYR A 79 1.64 3.32 -1.04
N GLU A 80 2.53 3.11 -2.01
CA GLU A 80 2.47 3.74 -3.33
C GLU A 80 2.20 2.71 -4.42
N ILE A 81 1.41 3.11 -5.39
CA ILE A 81 1.16 2.36 -6.63
C ILE A 81 1.46 3.26 -7.82
N ASP A 82 1.68 2.66 -8.97
CA ASP A 82 1.88 3.40 -10.20
C ASP A 82 0.73 4.39 -10.44
N ALA A 83 1.08 5.58 -10.91
CA ALA A 83 0.10 6.55 -11.36
C ALA A 83 -0.62 6.05 -12.64
N ASP A 84 -1.62 6.78 -13.08
CA ASP A 84 -2.34 6.50 -14.32
C ASP A 84 -1.48 6.77 -15.56
N ASN A 85 -2.01 6.36 -16.73
CA ASN A 85 -1.31 6.53 -17.98
C ASN A 85 -1.07 8.00 -18.34
N ASP A 86 -1.96 8.91 -17.96
CA ASP A 86 -1.81 10.33 -18.24
C ASP A 86 -0.60 10.92 -17.53
N ALA A 87 -0.40 10.57 -16.27
CA ALA A 87 0.78 10.98 -15.51
C ALA A 87 2.07 10.37 -16.06
N ASN A 88 2.03 9.10 -16.50
CA ASN A 88 3.16 8.43 -17.15
C ASN A 88 3.49 9.07 -18.51
N ALA A 89 2.47 9.42 -19.29
CA ALA A 89 2.64 10.14 -20.57
C ALA A 89 3.31 11.50 -20.37
N GLU A 90 2.85 12.27 -19.39
CA GLU A 90 3.46 13.56 -19.06
C GLU A 90 4.91 13.42 -18.58
N TYR A 91 5.23 12.36 -17.84
CA TYR A 91 6.60 12.05 -17.44
C TYR A 91 7.48 11.73 -18.65
N ALA A 92 7.01 10.86 -19.55
CA ALA A 92 7.72 10.50 -20.76
C ALA A 92 7.92 11.71 -21.71
N LYS A 93 6.91 12.58 -21.87
CA LYS A 93 7.03 13.84 -22.62
C LYS A 93 8.12 14.77 -22.07
N LYS A 94 8.28 14.84 -20.75
CA LYS A 94 9.37 15.60 -20.12
C LYS A 94 10.75 15.04 -20.49
N GLN A 95 10.88 13.72 -20.59
CA GLN A 95 12.10 13.07 -21.04
C GLN A 95 12.40 13.43 -22.50
N VAL A 96 11.41 13.39 -23.40
CA VAL A 96 11.58 13.84 -24.80
C VAL A 96 12.06 15.28 -24.87
N ILE A 97 11.48 16.18 -24.07
CA ILE A 97 11.90 17.58 -24.00
C ILE A 97 13.35 17.71 -23.51
N LYS A 98 13.75 16.90 -22.54
CA LYS A 98 15.12 16.88 -22.02
C LYS A 98 16.10 16.45 -23.11
N LEU A 99 15.89 15.29 -23.74
CA LEU A 99 16.73 14.78 -24.81
C LEU A 99 16.86 15.80 -25.98
N ARG A 100 15.74 16.50 -26.29
CA ARG A 100 15.74 17.54 -27.31
C ARG A 100 16.57 18.78 -26.94
N LYS A 101 16.57 19.16 -25.66
CA LYS A 101 17.38 20.29 -25.13
C LYS A 101 18.86 19.94 -25.07
N ASP A 102 19.16 18.68 -24.81
CA ASP A 102 20.53 18.18 -24.72
C ASP A 102 21.12 17.81 -26.11
N ASP A 103 20.36 18.09 -27.21
CA ASP A 103 20.69 17.76 -28.62
C ASP A 103 20.94 16.25 -28.87
N GLU A 104 20.40 15.39 -28.01
CA GLU A 104 20.51 13.92 -28.15
C GLU A 104 19.55 13.36 -29.21
N ILE A 105 18.44 14.05 -29.47
CA ILE A 105 17.47 13.71 -30.51
C ILE A 105 17.13 14.93 -31.35
N ASP A 106 16.81 14.73 -32.64
CA ASP A 106 16.39 15.80 -33.53
C ASP A 106 14.89 16.15 -33.38
N LYS A 107 14.42 17.16 -34.13
CA LYS A 107 13.03 17.62 -34.09
C LYS A 107 12.04 16.54 -34.57
N ASN A 108 12.43 15.75 -35.57
CA ASN A 108 11.55 14.73 -36.15
C ASN A 108 11.45 13.54 -35.19
N GLU A 109 12.56 13.13 -34.63
CA GLU A 109 12.60 12.08 -33.60
C GLU A 109 11.77 12.46 -32.36
N ALA A 110 11.88 13.70 -31.88
CA ALA A 110 11.10 14.22 -30.78
C ALA A 110 9.58 14.17 -31.08
N ARG A 111 9.20 14.49 -32.33
CA ARG A 111 7.80 14.43 -32.78
C ARG A 111 7.31 12.99 -32.83
N ASP A 112 8.10 12.08 -33.36
CA ASP A 112 7.76 10.67 -33.41
C ASP A 112 7.54 10.08 -32.02
N TYR A 113 8.42 10.40 -31.05
CA TYR A 113 8.22 9.99 -29.65
C TYR A 113 6.93 10.57 -29.07
N TRP A 114 6.67 11.85 -29.34
CA TRP A 114 5.47 12.51 -28.84
C TRP A 114 4.19 11.86 -29.34
N ASP A 115 4.12 11.59 -30.66
CA ASP A 115 2.96 10.96 -31.29
C ASP A 115 2.76 9.51 -30.76
N LEU A 116 3.85 8.77 -30.51
CA LEU A 116 3.80 7.45 -29.90
C LEU A 116 3.28 7.50 -28.46
N ILE A 117 3.75 8.44 -27.65
CA ILE A 117 3.29 8.62 -26.26
C ILE A 117 1.80 8.96 -26.24
N GLU A 118 1.32 9.85 -27.12
CA GLU A 118 -0.09 10.23 -27.18
C GLU A 118 -1.02 9.10 -27.66
N SER A 119 -0.49 8.19 -28.46
CA SER A 119 -1.28 7.04 -28.95
C SER A 119 -1.19 5.79 -28.06
N SER A 120 -0.38 5.81 -27.02
CA SER A 120 -0.15 4.66 -26.15
C SER A 120 -1.22 4.57 -25.04
N ASP A 121 -1.76 3.38 -24.85
CA ASP A 121 -2.65 3.06 -23.74
C ASP A 121 -1.88 2.75 -22.43
N ASN A 122 -0.58 2.46 -22.53
CA ASN A 122 0.29 2.14 -21.38
C ASN A 122 1.74 2.53 -21.65
N VAL A 123 2.03 3.82 -21.56
CA VAL A 123 3.34 4.40 -21.85
C VAL A 123 4.46 3.78 -21.01
N LYS A 124 4.22 3.54 -19.72
CA LYS A 124 5.24 2.96 -18.83
C LYS A 124 5.67 1.56 -19.31
N ASP A 125 4.70 0.68 -19.53
CA ASP A 125 5.00 -0.68 -19.99
C ASP A 125 5.67 -0.68 -21.37
N GLU A 126 5.24 0.19 -22.28
CA GLU A 126 5.85 0.30 -23.61
C GLU A 126 7.28 0.83 -23.55
N CYS A 127 7.62 1.69 -22.58
CA CYS A 127 9.01 2.08 -22.35
C CYS A 127 9.85 0.98 -21.69
N CYS A 128 9.25 0.21 -20.77
CA CYS A 128 9.97 -0.79 -19.98
C CYS A 128 10.13 -2.13 -20.69
N ILE A 129 9.15 -2.53 -21.52
CA ILE A 129 9.07 -3.89 -22.06
C ILE A 129 9.45 -3.91 -23.55
N SER A 130 10.66 -4.36 -23.86
CA SER A 130 11.26 -4.27 -25.20
C SER A 130 10.47 -4.97 -26.32
N PHE A 131 9.67 -6.01 -26.02
CA PHE A 131 8.91 -6.73 -27.04
C PHE A 131 7.54 -6.09 -27.37
N ILE A 132 7.08 -5.11 -26.61
CA ILE A 132 5.83 -4.37 -26.88
C ILE A 132 6.06 -2.89 -27.24
N GLY A 133 7.06 -2.25 -26.68
CA GLY A 133 7.23 -0.80 -26.74
C GLY A 133 7.87 -0.25 -28.03
N GLY A 134 8.42 -1.09 -28.89
CA GLY A 134 9.02 -0.63 -30.13
C GLY A 134 10.02 0.52 -29.90
N LYS A 135 9.79 1.68 -30.53
CA LYS A 135 10.68 2.86 -30.41
C LYS A 135 10.68 3.48 -28.99
N LEU A 136 9.58 3.36 -28.22
CA LEU A 136 9.52 3.92 -26.87
C LEU A 136 10.51 3.27 -25.89
N THR A 137 10.96 2.05 -26.15
CA THR A 137 11.99 1.40 -25.31
C THR A 137 13.34 2.11 -25.32
N THR A 138 13.59 2.97 -26.30
CA THR A 138 14.83 3.73 -26.41
C THR A 138 14.73 5.15 -25.84
N LEU A 139 13.56 5.52 -25.28
CA LEU A 139 13.35 6.85 -24.72
C LEU A 139 14.11 7.06 -23.40
N PHE A 140 14.37 6.00 -22.68
CA PHE A 140 15.10 6.00 -21.41
C PHE A 140 16.27 5.02 -21.51
N ASP A 141 17.39 5.35 -20.90
CA ASP A 141 18.54 4.43 -20.79
C ASP A 141 18.16 3.18 -19.97
N ASP A 142 17.43 3.41 -18.88
CA ASP A 142 16.91 2.36 -18.02
C ASP A 142 15.51 2.74 -17.53
N ALA A 143 14.48 2.37 -18.31
CA ALA A 143 13.10 2.69 -18.01
C ALA A 143 12.58 2.02 -16.73
N TRP A 144 13.09 0.83 -16.39
CA TRP A 144 12.68 0.10 -15.18
C TRP A 144 13.11 0.80 -13.89
N HIS A 145 14.27 1.46 -13.90
CA HIS A 145 14.82 2.17 -12.75
C HIS A 145 14.58 3.69 -12.83
N SER A 146 13.76 4.14 -13.76
CA SER A 146 13.36 5.56 -13.85
C SER A 146 12.32 5.89 -12.78
N ASP A 147 12.32 7.15 -12.33
CA ASP A 147 11.42 7.66 -11.29
C ASP A 147 10.00 7.91 -11.84
N TRP A 148 9.34 6.84 -12.28
CA TRP A 148 7.97 6.92 -12.76
C TRP A 148 7.03 7.47 -11.69
N PRO A 149 6.02 8.26 -12.07
CA PRO A 149 5.05 8.80 -11.14
C PRO A 149 4.34 7.71 -10.33
N THR A 150 4.20 7.95 -9.03
CA THR A 150 3.42 7.10 -8.12
C THR A 150 2.34 7.90 -7.43
N ILE A 151 1.29 7.25 -6.98
CA ILE A 151 0.22 7.82 -6.17
C ILE A 151 0.02 7.00 -4.90
N PRO A 152 -0.47 7.64 -3.81
CA PRO A 152 -0.82 6.92 -2.60
C PRO A 152 -1.90 5.86 -2.86
N ASN A 153 -1.66 4.64 -2.40
CA ASN A 153 -2.61 3.54 -2.54
C ASN A 153 -3.82 3.75 -1.63
N SER A 154 -4.98 3.97 -2.20
CA SER A 154 -6.23 4.19 -1.46
C SER A 154 -6.59 3.04 -0.50
N LYS A 155 -6.23 1.79 -0.86
CA LYS A 155 -6.42 0.63 0.01
C LYS A 155 -5.51 0.68 1.23
N TYR A 156 -4.27 1.17 1.07
CA TYR A 156 -3.34 1.38 2.18
C TYR A 156 -3.85 2.47 3.12
N LEU A 157 -4.25 3.62 2.59
CA LEU A 157 -4.80 4.73 3.37
C LEU A 157 -6.07 4.32 4.12
N ARG A 158 -6.93 3.52 3.48
CA ARG A 158 -8.12 2.96 4.17
C ARG A 158 -7.73 2.01 5.30
N MET A 159 -6.67 1.19 5.13
CA MET A 159 -6.16 0.35 6.19
C MET A 159 -5.60 1.19 7.35
N GLU A 160 -4.83 2.24 7.07
CA GLU A 160 -4.34 3.16 8.11
C GLU A 160 -5.47 3.79 8.91
N SER A 161 -6.51 4.30 8.23
CA SER A 161 -7.70 4.86 8.87
C SER A 161 -8.36 3.85 9.81
N ARG A 162 -8.51 2.60 9.37
CA ARG A 162 -9.05 1.49 10.18
C ARG A 162 -8.19 1.23 11.43
N LEU A 163 -6.88 1.16 11.28
CA LEU A 163 -5.97 0.91 12.40
C LEU A 163 -5.96 2.06 13.41
N ASN A 164 -6.10 3.29 12.94
CA ASN A 164 -6.24 4.45 13.80
C ASN A 164 -7.54 4.37 14.62
N ALA A 165 -8.66 4.00 13.99
CA ALA A 165 -9.92 3.79 14.70
C ALA A 165 -9.81 2.68 15.76
N VAL A 166 -9.13 1.58 15.43
CA VAL A 166 -8.87 0.49 16.40
C VAL A 166 -8.06 1.00 17.59
N ARG A 167 -6.98 1.78 17.36
CA ARG A 167 -6.19 2.35 18.47
C ARG A 167 -7.01 3.28 19.36
N GLU A 168 -7.82 4.14 18.78
CA GLU A 168 -8.68 5.04 19.56
C GLU A 168 -9.71 4.25 20.39
N ALA A 169 -10.28 3.18 19.85
CA ALA A 169 -11.16 2.30 20.60
C ALA A 169 -10.44 1.59 21.76
N LEU A 170 -9.20 1.12 21.52
CA LEU A 170 -8.40 0.46 22.56
C LEU A 170 -8.05 1.39 23.73
N LYS A 171 -7.94 2.71 23.52
CA LYS A 171 -7.75 3.67 24.61
C LYS A 171 -8.96 3.78 25.55
N GLN A 172 -10.14 3.41 25.06
CA GLN A 172 -11.39 3.50 25.83
C GLN A 172 -11.65 2.25 26.70
N ILE A 173 -10.89 1.18 26.47
CA ILE A 173 -11.02 -0.05 27.25
C ILE A 173 -10.26 0.13 28.56
N LYS A 174 -10.94 -0.10 29.67
CA LYS A 174 -10.27 -0.29 30.95
C LYS A 174 -9.70 -1.71 30.96
N VAL A 175 -8.39 -1.83 30.97
CA VAL A 175 -7.73 -3.09 31.29
C VAL A 175 -7.96 -3.32 32.78
N GLU A 176 -8.82 -4.28 33.10
CA GLU A 176 -9.01 -4.74 34.49
C GLU A 176 -7.86 -5.65 34.89
#